data_78b8643d5bedd08113c62c5c79ef3cf8
#
_entry.id   78b8643d5bedd08113c62c5c79ef3cf8
#
_cell.length_a   1.000
_cell.length_b   1.000
_cell.length_c   1.000
_cell.angle_alpha   90.00
_cell.angle_beta   90.00
_cell.angle_gamma   90.00
#
_symmetry.space_group_name_H-M   'P 1'
#
loop_
_entity.id
_entity.type
_entity.pdbx_description
1 polymer ?
#
loop_
_entity_poly.entity_id
_entity_poly.type
_entity_poly.pdbx_seq_one_letter_code
_entity_poly.pdbx_strand_id
1 'polypeptide(L)'
;MRRLLMVAVLASIPSLAAAQDPVQSDGDKYRVIFENDCVRVLDYRDRPGGRTSQHTHPAFVLYSLSSFERAITLPDGKVLRRQFKEGDVMWSDAQTHIGENTGDTPTHVILVEMKSGVAECARR
;
A
#
# COMPACT_ATOMS: atom_id res chain seq x y z
N MET A 1 -49.76 29.49 -23.44
CA MET A 1 -48.30 29.50 -23.26
C MET A 1 -47.88 28.36 -22.36
N ARG A 2 -47.34 27.28 -22.91
CA ARG A 2 -46.85 26.10 -22.15
C ARG A 2 -45.38 26.35 -21.82
N ARG A 3 -45.06 26.51 -20.53
CA ARG A 3 -43.65 26.58 -20.07
C ARG A 3 -43.12 25.16 -19.96
N LEU A 4 -42.14 24.83 -20.83
CA LEU A 4 -41.35 23.61 -20.69
C LEU A 4 -40.36 23.81 -19.54
N LEU A 5 -40.52 23.04 -18.45
CA LEU A 5 -39.46 22.89 -17.44
C LEU A 5 -38.40 21.91 -18.00
N MET A 6 -37.20 22.43 -18.29
CA MET A 6 -36.03 21.60 -18.50
C MET A 6 -35.54 21.10 -17.14
N VAL A 7 -35.67 19.80 -16.89
CA VAL A 7 -35.03 19.13 -15.76
C VAL A 7 -33.62 18.80 -16.19
N ALA A 8 -32.64 19.51 -15.61
CA ALA A 8 -31.22 19.17 -15.79
C ALA A 8 -30.91 17.94 -14.92
N VAL A 9 -30.68 16.79 -15.55
CA VAL A 9 -30.16 15.60 -14.87
C VAL A 9 -28.66 15.80 -14.68
N LEU A 10 -28.25 16.10 -13.45
CA LEU A 10 -26.84 16.05 -13.07
C LEU A 10 -26.43 14.58 -13.02
N ALA A 11 -25.68 14.13 -14.04
CA ALA A 11 -24.99 12.85 -14.02
C ALA A 11 -23.82 12.96 -13.00
N SER A 12 -23.95 12.29 -11.86
CA SER A 12 -22.83 12.09 -10.94
C SER A 12 -21.82 11.15 -11.58
N ILE A 13 -20.68 11.69 -12.00
CA ILE A 13 -19.54 10.89 -12.45
C ILE A 13 -18.96 10.23 -11.21
N PRO A 14 -18.88 8.88 -11.13
CA PRO A 14 -18.20 8.23 -10.03
C PRO A 14 -16.73 8.66 -10.06
N SER A 15 -16.28 9.33 -9.02
CA SER A 15 -14.86 9.62 -8.81
C SER A 15 -14.15 8.29 -8.61
N LEU A 16 -13.36 7.86 -9.59
CA LEU A 16 -12.38 6.80 -9.39
C LEU A 16 -11.42 7.32 -8.31
N ALA A 17 -11.54 6.78 -7.09
CA ALA A 17 -10.59 7.08 -6.03
C ALA A 17 -9.20 6.74 -6.55
N ALA A 18 -8.35 7.76 -6.74
CA ALA A 18 -6.96 7.55 -7.12
C ALA A 18 -6.31 6.64 -6.08
N ALA A 19 -5.57 5.59 -6.55
CA ALA A 19 -4.82 4.71 -5.69
C ALA A 19 -3.89 5.56 -4.80
N GLN A 20 -4.07 5.48 -3.46
CA GLN A 20 -3.28 6.30 -2.54
C GLN A 20 -1.89 5.71 -2.34
N ASP A 21 -0.89 6.57 -2.44
CA ASP A 21 0.49 6.24 -2.08
C ASP A 21 0.60 6.06 -0.56
N PRO A 22 1.25 4.98 -0.07
CA PRO A 22 1.37 4.71 1.37
C PRO A 22 2.11 5.80 2.15
N VAL A 23 3.09 6.47 1.52
CA VAL A 23 3.82 7.57 2.18
C VAL A 23 2.93 8.80 2.36
N GLN A 24 1.95 9.00 1.48
CA GLN A 24 0.98 10.09 1.61
C GLN A 24 -0.16 9.75 2.58
N SER A 25 -0.67 8.51 2.54
CA SER A 25 -1.79 8.11 3.41
C SER A 25 -1.37 7.83 4.85
N ASP A 26 -0.16 7.30 5.05
CA ASP A 26 0.35 6.80 6.33
C ASP A 26 1.83 7.19 6.54
N GLY A 27 2.16 8.46 6.31
CA GLY A 27 3.53 9.00 6.39
C GLY A 27 4.15 8.96 7.80
N ASP A 28 3.33 8.70 8.83
CA ASP A 28 3.79 8.41 10.20
C ASP A 28 4.40 7.01 10.34
N LYS A 29 4.09 6.09 9.41
CA LYS A 29 4.55 4.70 9.40
C LYS A 29 5.52 4.38 8.27
N TYR A 30 5.35 5.03 7.10
CA TYR A 30 6.19 4.83 5.92
C TYR A 30 7.14 5.99 5.69
N ARG A 31 8.42 5.69 5.54
CA ARG A 31 9.45 6.67 5.20
C ARG A 31 10.24 6.20 3.98
N VAL A 32 10.38 7.07 2.97
CA VAL A 32 11.29 6.82 1.84
C VAL A 32 12.73 6.96 2.34
N ILE A 33 13.53 5.90 2.22
CA ILE A 33 14.95 5.90 2.60
C ILE A 33 15.89 5.87 1.38
N PHE A 34 15.38 5.48 0.22
CA PHE A 34 16.08 5.55 -1.07
C PHE A 34 15.07 5.56 -2.21
N GLU A 35 15.35 6.30 -3.26
CA GLU A 35 14.56 6.31 -4.49
C GLU A 35 15.42 6.69 -5.71
N ASN A 36 15.18 6.00 -6.83
CA ASN A 36 15.70 6.33 -8.14
C ASN A 36 14.66 6.00 -9.22
N ASP A 37 15.05 5.95 -10.50
CA ASP A 37 14.11 5.62 -11.59
C ASP A 37 13.64 4.15 -11.56
N CYS A 38 14.32 3.28 -10.83
CA CYS A 38 14.13 1.84 -10.85
C CYS A 38 13.33 1.32 -9.68
N VAL A 39 13.64 1.82 -8.48
CA VAL A 39 13.07 1.35 -7.21
C VAL A 39 12.80 2.50 -6.27
N ARG A 40 11.87 2.27 -5.35
CA ARG A 40 11.66 3.08 -4.16
C ARG A 40 11.77 2.17 -2.93
N VAL A 41 12.63 2.53 -1.99
CA VAL A 41 12.85 1.76 -0.77
C VAL A 41 12.17 2.47 0.38
N LEU A 42 11.26 1.76 1.05
CA LEU A 42 10.49 2.24 2.19
C LEU A 42 10.93 1.54 3.47
N ASP A 43 11.13 2.31 4.53
CA ASP A 43 11.19 1.83 5.91
C ASP A 43 9.78 1.94 6.50
N TYR A 44 9.20 0.82 6.90
CA TYR A 44 7.89 0.77 7.53
C TYR A 44 7.99 0.31 8.97
N ARG A 45 7.31 1.02 9.86
CA ARG A 45 7.23 0.70 11.28
C ARG A 45 5.83 0.92 11.82
N ASP A 46 5.38 0.00 12.64
CA ASP A 46 4.19 0.19 13.47
C ASP A 46 4.32 -0.52 14.82
N ARG A 47 3.33 -0.35 15.66
CA ARG A 47 3.19 -1.00 16.97
C ARG A 47 2.00 -1.95 16.94
N PRO A 48 1.89 -2.90 17.91
CA PRO A 48 0.69 -3.70 18.09
C PRO A 48 -0.59 -2.85 18.04
N GLY A 49 -1.57 -3.29 17.23
CA GLY A 49 -2.80 -2.54 16.97
C GLY A 49 -2.67 -1.44 15.91
N GLY A 50 -1.46 -1.14 15.41
CA GLY A 50 -1.25 -0.18 14.34
C GLY A 50 -1.96 -0.60 13.06
N ARG A 51 -2.70 0.33 12.44
CA ARG A 51 -3.49 0.11 11.24
C ARG A 51 -3.22 1.21 10.23
N THR A 52 -3.08 0.83 8.96
CA THR A 52 -2.93 1.79 7.86
C THR A 52 -4.29 2.16 7.29
N SER A 53 -4.33 3.29 6.59
CA SER A 53 -5.39 3.58 5.63
C SER A 53 -5.26 2.65 4.42
N GLN A 54 -6.29 2.56 3.58
CA GLN A 54 -6.17 1.84 2.32
C GLN A 54 -5.20 2.56 1.40
N HIS A 55 -4.22 1.82 0.88
CA HIS A 55 -3.20 2.33 -0.04
C HIS A 55 -2.79 1.27 -1.05
N THR A 56 -2.02 1.67 -2.05
CA THR A 56 -1.56 0.80 -3.14
C THR A 56 -0.05 0.79 -3.22
N HIS A 57 0.51 -0.40 -3.30
CA HIS A 57 1.91 -0.63 -3.66
C HIS A 57 2.00 -1.17 -5.10
N PRO A 58 3.02 -0.79 -5.89
CA PRO A 58 3.44 -1.60 -7.02
C PRO A 58 4.00 -2.94 -6.52
N ALA A 59 4.45 -3.81 -7.41
CA ALA A 59 5.17 -5.02 -6.97
C ALA A 59 6.38 -4.66 -6.12
N PHE A 60 6.65 -5.46 -5.09
CA PHE A 60 7.74 -5.18 -4.15
C PHE A 60 8.35 -6.45 -3.54
N VAL A 61 9.58 -6.31 -3.08
CA VAL A 61 10.22 -7.24 -2.15
C VAL A 61 10.11 -6.67 -0.75
N LEU A 62 9.71 -7.50 0.21
CA LEU A 62 9.71 -7.19 1.64
C LEU A 62 10.85 -7.96 2.32
N TYR A 63 11.63 -7.26 3.14
CA TYR A 63 12.59 -7.85 4.07
C TYR A 63 12.21 -7.52 5.50
N SER A 64 12.03 -8.54 6.33
CA SER A 64 11.59 -8.38 7.72
C SER A 64 12.76 -8.17 8.67
N LEU A 65 12.75 -7.05 9.39
CA LEU A 65 13.73 -6.70 10.41
C LEU A 65 13.24 -7.04 11.83
N SER A 66 12.02 -7.53 11.96
CA SER A 66 11.42 -7.98 13.23
C SER A 66 10.48 -9.16 13.00
N SER A 67 10.15 -9.88 14.05
CA SER A 67 9.10 -10.90 14.02
C SER A 67 7.76 -10.27 14.40
N PHE A 68 6.71 -10.47 13.60
CA PHE A 68 5.39 -9.85 13.79
C PHE A 68 4.27 -10.65 13.14
N GLU A 69 3.04 -10.34 13.51
CA GLU A 69 1.82 -10.87 12.89
C GLU A 69 1.01 -9.75 12.27
N ARG A 70 0.36 -10.04 11.13
CA ARG A 70 -0.33 -9.03 10.36
C ARG A 70 -1.58 -9.54 9.67
N ALA A 71 -2.63 -8.74 9.66
CA ALA A 71 -3.79 -8.91 8.80
C ALA A 71 -3.70 -7.91 7.63
N ILE A 72 -3.94 -8.41 6.42
CA ILE A 72 -4.01 -7.63 5.18
C ILE A 72 -5.44 -7.72 4.67
N THR A 73 -6.17 -6.61 4.69
CA THR A 73 -7.54 -6.55 4.18
C THR A 73 -7.52 -6.01 2.75
N LEU A 74 -8.01 -6.81 1.81
CA LEU A 74 -8.14 -6.45 0.40
C LEU A 74 -9.41 -5.62 0.14
N PRO A 75 -9.52 -4.90 -0.99
CA PRO A 75 -10.70 -4.07 -1.29
C PRO A 75 -12.04 -4.81 -1.32
N ASP A 76 -12.04 -6.11 -1.64
CA ASP A 76 -13.22 -6.98 -1.60
C ASP A 76 -13.60 -7.46 -0.19
N GLY A 77 -12.83 -7.05 0.83
CA GLY A 77 -13.05 -7.42 2.24
C GLY A 77 -12.36 -8.71 2.65
N LYS A 78 -11.72 -9.44 1.72
CA LYS A 78 -10.93 -10.64 2.06
C LYS A 78 -9.78 -10.27 2.96
N VAL A 79 -9.57 -11.04 4.03
CA VAL A 79 -8.48 -10.84 4.99
C VAL A 79 -7.46 -11.96 4.85
N LEU A 80 -6.20 -11.56 4.60
CA LEU A 80 -5.06 -12.45 4.53
C LEU A 80 -4.27 -12.27 5.84
N ARG A 81 -4.09 -13.36 6.60
CA ARG A 81 -3.25 -13.35 7.80
C ARG A 81 -1.84 -13.78 7.45
N ARG A 82 -0.88 -13.05 7.95
CA ARG A 82 0.55 -13.28 7.72
C ARG A 82 1.30 -13.29 9.05
N GLN A 83 2.28 -14.18 9.12
CA GLN A 83 3.22 -14.26 10.22
C GLN A 83 4.63 -14.20 9.63
N PHE A 84 5.46 -13.32 10.16
CA PHE A 84 6.83 -13.11 9.72
C PHE A 84 7.80 -13.35 10.87
N LYS A 85 8.96 -13.87 10.53
CA LYS A 85 10.12 -13.92 11.41
C LYS A 85 11.15 -12.91 10.93
N GLU A 86 11.96 -12.39 11.85
CA GLU A 86 13.13 -11.59 11.51
C GLU A 86 13.99 -12.32 10.46
N GLY A 87 14.34 -11.63 9.38
CA GLY A 87 15.10 -12.18 8.26
C GLY A 87 14.25 -12.79 7.13
N ASP A 88 12.93 -12.90 7.30
CA ASP A 88 12.07 -13.37 6.21
C ASP A 88 12.07 -12.42 5.02
N VAL A 89 12.05 -12.99 3.82
CA VAL A 89 11.94 -12.28 2.54
C VAL A 89 10.70 -12.75 1.80
N MET A 90 9.95 -11.81 1.25
CA MET A 90 8.73 -12.09 0.49
C MET A 90 8.64 -11.22 -0.76
N TRP A 91 8.18 -11.81 -1.87
CA TRP A 91 7.69 -11.08 -3.03
C TRP A 91 6.19 -10.83 -2.90
N SER A 92 5.74 -9.64 -3.30
CA SER A 92 4.34 -9.32 -3.50
C SER A 92 4.13 -8.72 -4.88
N ASP A 93 3.11 -9.20 -5.58
CA ASP A 93 2.57 -8.48 -6.74
C ASP A 93 1.96 -7.15 -6.29
N ALA A 94 1.71 -6.25 -7.25
CA ALA A 94 1.03 -4.99 -6.95
C ALA A 94 -0.27 -5.25 -6.18
N GLN A 95 -0.50 -4.50 -5.11
CA GLN A 95 -1.60 -4.76 -4.20
C GLN A 95 -2.15 -3.47 -3.58
N THR A 96 -3.48 -3.37 -3.55
CA THR A 96 -4.21 -2.38 -2.74
C THR A 96 -4.70 -3.06 -1.47
N HIS A 97 -4.43 -2.47 -0.30
CA HIS A 97 -4.83 -3.06 0.96
C HIS A 97 -4.87 -2.08 2.13
N ILE A 98 -5.44 -2.56 3.22
CA ILE A 98 -5.27 -2.04 4.58
C ILE A 98 -4.43 -3.05 5.34
N GLY A 99 -3.36 -2.60 6.02
CA GLY A 99 -2.53 -3.44 6.86
C GLY A 99 -2.78 -3.17 8.35
N GLU A 100 -2.79 -4.22 9.17
CA GLU A 100 -2.96 -4.11 10.62
C GLU A 100 -1.99 -5.05 11.35
N ASN A 101 -1.27 -4.53 12.33
CA ASN A 101 -0.48 -5.34 13.25
C ASN A 101 -1.41 -6.02 14.26
N THR A 102 -1.61 -7.32 14.12
CA THR A 102 -2.50 -8.14 14.96
C THR A 102 -1.77 -8.91 16.04
N GLY A 103 -0.43 -8.80 16.08
CA GLY A 103 0.41 -9.43 17.10
C GLY A 103 0.66 -8.54 18.32
N ASP A 104 1.61 -8.96 19.11
CA ASP A 104 2.05 -8.29 20.35
C ASP A 104 3.45 -7.68 20.24
N THR A 105 4.07 -7.74 19.05
CA THR A 105 5.39 -7.20 18.75
C THR A 105 5.32 -6.10 17.70
N PRO A 106 6.23 -5.10 17.72
CA PRO A 106 6.32 -4.09 16.67
C PRO A 106 6.68 -4.69 15.32
N THR A 107 6.14 -4.11 14.24
CA THR A 107 6.60 -4.38 12.87
C THR A 107 7.74 -3.44 12.51
N HIS A 108 8.79 -4.00 11.91
CA HIS A 108 9.82 -3.25 11.21
C HIS A 108 10.21 -4.00 9.95
N VAL A 109 9.93 -3.42 8.79
CA VAL A 109 10.24 -4.01 7.49
C VAL A 109 10.83 -2.99 6.53
N ILE A 110 11.62 -3.48 5.59
CA ILE A 110 12.05 -2.74 4.42
C ILE A 110 11.26 -3.27 3.22
N LEU A 111 10.66 -2.36 2.45
CA LEU A 111 10.01 -2.68 1.19
C LEU A 111 10.82 -2.07 0.05
N VAL A 112 11.12 -2.88 -0.96
CA VAL A 112 11.73 -2.42 -2.20
C VAL A 112 10.68 -2.48 -3.29
N GLU A 113 10.07 -1.35 -3.58
CA GLU A 113 9.03 -1.21 -4.60
C GLU A 113 9.64 -1.08 -5.99
N MET A 114 9.11 -1.86 -6.96
CA MET A 114 9.53 -1.82 -8.35
C MET A 114 8.82 -0.67 -9.07
N LYS A 115 9.59 0.30 -9.57
CA LYS A 115 9.04 1.40 -10.38
C LYS A 115 8.85 0.97 -11.83
N SER A 116 8.07 1.73 -12.60
CA SER A 116 7.83 1.46 -14.02
C SER A 116 9.11 1.40 -14.87
N GLY A 117 10.17 2.10 -14.45
CA GLY A 117 11.48 2.11 -15.11
C GLY A 117 12.40 0.92 -14.81
N VAL A 118 11.97 -0.04 -13.96
CA VAL A 118 12.84 -1.15 -13.51
C VAL A 118 13.36 -2.01 -14.66
N ALA A 119 12.56 -2.24 -15.71
CA ALA A 119 13.00 -3.03 -16.86
C ALA A 119 14.14 -2.37 -17.65
N GLU A 120 14.15 -1.04 -17.74
CA GLU A 120 15.25 -0.28 -18.36
C GLU A 120 16.51 -0.31 -17.51
N CYS A 121 16.36 -0.28 -16.20
CA CYS A 121 17.48 -0.37 -15.26
C CYS A 121 18.22 -1.71 -15.37
N ALA A 122 17.49 -2.80 -15.58
CA ALA A 122 18.07 -4.14 -15.72
C ALA A 122 18.89 -4.31 -17.02
N ARG A 123 18.76 -3.39 -17.98
CA ARG A 123 19.50 -3.40 -19.26
C ARG A 123 20.74 -2.50 -19.29
N ARG A 124 21.01 -1.76 -18.25
CA ARG A 124 22.19 -0.90 -18.08
C ARG A 124 23.31 -1.70 -17.40
#